data_fe998dd0beebc857ab26ffd837b59435
#
_entry.id   fe998dd0beebc857ab26ffd837b59435
#
_cell.length_a   1.000
_cell.length_b   1.000
_cell.length_c   1.000
_cell.angle_alpha   90.00
_cell.angle_beta   90.00
_cell.angle_gamma   90.00
#
_symmetry.space_group_name_H-M   'P 1'
#
loop_
_entity.id
_entity.type
_entity.pdbx_description
1 polymer ?
#
loop_
_entity_poly.entity_id
_entity_poly.type
_entity_poly.pdbx_seq_one_letter_code
_entity_poly.pdbx_strand_id
1 'polypeptide(L)'
;MLETPVLLLENFDEESQMLYQSFRTSGFDGPVLTFSDEGFLPDDVTSIYTYYCGKKEGGKARYFNQIDVPDYWEIKASNSGGQVYDLNHERAKIFFASPLHKRLVKIVDWYDDTHVVRVSDHYNQYGFMYAKTIFNKKGQLVSRSYYDVSGNEKVVENFVTHDIILNQNDKVYIFKNKVEFAKHLFEELDIYPTRLFYNSLSNPFFVSESLEDKEHSDVLFWQEGYREDIPGNMQVILDGHSRRTSKIYVQKKEAYEKLIELGANRDIVKPLGFVYNFEKENQHTNNILICTNSDHIEKLTELVNALPNMKFHVCALTEMSQKLMSFEKYDNVHLYPGCKASEILNLFNTCDYYLDINYENEIVDATKEAFLHNLLILGFNQTIHNRKYVLPDFVFDANNYQDMISVILDASHLDLNLERQRNVAMTQNVQDYKNV
;
A
#
# COMPACT_ATOMS: atom_id res chain seq x y z
N MET A 1 28.17 12.23 14.08
CA MET A 1 26.90 12.02 13.35
C MET A 1 27.15 12.08 11.87
N LEU A 2 26.68 11.08 11.12
CA LEU A 2 26.74 11.03 9.66
C LEU A 2 25.77 12.07 9.08
N GLU A 3 26.27 13.04 8.38
CA GLU A 3 25.45 14.00 7.62
C GLU A 3 24.91 13.32 6.36
N THR A 4 23.59 13.14 6.25
CA THR A 4 22.96 12.42 5.13
C THR A 4 21.53 12.90 4.89
N PRO A 5 21.03 12.87 3.64
CA PRO A 5 19.60 13.04 3.40
C PRO A 5 18.82 11.83 3.93
N VAL A 6 17.60 12.08 4.44
CA VAL A 6 16.73 11.06 5.05
C VAL A 6 15.36 11.11 4.40
N LEU A 7 14.78 9.94 4.08
CA LEU A 7 13.38 9.80 3.72
C LEU A 7 12.59 9.48 5.00
N LEU A 8 11.69 10.37 5.41
CA LEU A 8 10.90 10.27 6.64
C LEU A 8 9.41 10.17 6.31
N LEU A 9 8.81 9.01 6.59
CA LEU A 9 7.44 8.69 6.23
C LEU A 9 6.52 8.68 7.46
N GLU A 10 5.31 9.24 7.35
CA GLU A 10 4.30 9.17 8.42
C GLU A 10 3.79 7.74 8.62
N ASN A 11 3.56 7.03 7.51
CA ASN A 11 3.15 5.63 7.50
C ASN A 11 3.85 4.91 6.33
N PHE A 12 3.63 3.60 6.21
CA PHE A 12 4.20 2.79 5.14
C PHE A 12 3.08 2.09 4.34
N ASP A 13 2.06 2.87 3.95
CA ASP A 13 0.99 2.44 3.06
C ASP A 13 1.45 2.29 1.60
N GLU A 14 0.54 1.95 0.69
CA GLU A 14 0.88 1.73 -0.71
C GLU A 14 1.54 2.95 -1.37
N GLU A 15 1.05 4.16 -1.11
CA GLU A 15 1.60 5.38 -1.69
C GLU A 15 2.99 5.70 -1.14
N SER A 16 3.20 5.49 0.16
CA SER A 16 4.51 5.61 0.80
C SER A 16 5.50 4.56 0.30
N GLN A 17 5.04 3.32 0.06
CA GLN A 17 5.86 2.26 -0.56
C GLN A 17 6.29 2.64 -1.97
N MET A 18 5.39 3.22 -2.77
CA MET A 18 5.72 3.69 -4.12
C MET A 18 6.71 4.87 -4.11
N LEU A 19 6.57 5.79 -3.16
CA LEU A 19 7.53 6.87 -2.95
C LEU A 19 8.91 6.31 -2.57
N TYR A 20 8.95 5.41 -1.60
CA TYR A 20 10.17 4.69 -1.19
C TYR A 20 10.83 3.98 -2.37
N GLN A 21 10.08 3.21 -3.15
CA GLN A 21 10.57 2.51 -4.34
C GLN A 21 11.12 3.48 -5.39
N SER A 22 10.43 4.62 -5.62
CA SER A 22 10.87 5.66 -6.54
C SER A 22 12.23 6.23 -6.13
N PHE A 23 12.44 6.50 -4.84
CA PHE A 23 13.73 6.93 -4.30
C PHE A 23 14.81 5.86 -4.47
N ARG A 24 14.53 4.60 -4.10
CA ARG A 24 15.50 3.49 -4.23
C ARG A 24 15.89 3.23 -5.68
N THR A 25 14.91 3.16 -6.59
CA THR A 25 15.14 2.99 -8.03
C THR A 25 15.97 4.15 -8.61
N SER A 26 15.82 5.34 -8.06
CA SER A 26 16.58 6.53 -8.49
C SER A 26 17.97 6.64 -7.85
N GLY A 27 18.39 5.66 -7.06
CA GLY A 27 19.72 5.58 -6.47
C GLY A 27 19.87 6.31 -5.13
N PHE A 28 18.77 6.61 -4.45
CA PHE A 28 18.82 7.11 -3.08
C PHE A 28 19.25 5.98 -2.13
N ASP A 29 20.37 6.18 -1.43
CA ASP A 29 20.96 5.24 -0.47
C ASP A 29 20.85 5.69 1.01
N GLY A 30 20.26 6.87 1.24
CA GLY A 30 20.04 7.40 2.57
C GLY A 30 19.08 6.56 3.42
N PRO A 31 19.06 6.78 4.74
CA PRO A 31 18.14 6.13 5.65
C PRO A 31 16.68 6.40 5.33
N VAL A 32 15.83 5.38 5.50
CA VAL A 32 14.38 5.47 5.38
C VAL A 32 13.76 5.16 6.74
N LEU A 33 13.04 6.13 7.29
CA LEU A 33 12.42 6.04 8.60
C LEU A 33 10.90 6.22 8.49
N THR A 34 10.15 5.57 9.37
CA THR A 34 8.69 5.69 9.42
C THR A 34 8.17 5.84 10.84
N PHE A 35 7.08 6.62 11.01
CA PHE A 35 6.37 6.79 12.27
C PHE A 35 5.39 5.65 12.55
N SER A 36 5.12 4.77 11.60
CA SER A 36 4.27 3.61 11.81
C SER A 36 4.94 2.33 11.34
N ASP A 37 4.53 1.22 11.94
CA ASP A 37 4.96 -0.11 11.56
C ASP A 37 3.79 -1.06 11.68
N GLU A 38 3.55 -1.80 10.62
CA GLU A 38 2.55 -2.87 10.58
C GLU A 38 3.18 -4.28 10.69
N GLY A 39 4.47 -4.34 11.05
CA GLY A 39 5.22 -5.59 11.25
C GLY A 39 5.82 -6.21 9.98
N PHE A 40 5.63 -5.60 8.82
CA PHE A 40 6.04 -6.12 7.51
C PHE A 40 6.82 -5.09 6.68
N LEU A 41 7.62 -4.28 7.34
CA LEU A 41 8.49 -3.32 6.67
C LEU A 41 9.63 -4.02 5.91
N PRO A 42 10.11 -3.45 4.78
CA PRO A 42 11.37 -3.85 4.16
C PRO A 42 12.54 -3.77 5.17
N ASP A 43 13.56 -4.60 4.96
CA ASP A 43 14.69 -4.70 5.91
C ASP A 43 15.51 -3.42 6.05
N ASP A 44 15.50 -2.55 5.04
CA ASP A 44 16.18 -1.27 4.99
C ASP A 44 15.29 -0.07 5.37
N VAL A 45 14.05 -0.32 5.84
CA VAL A 45 13.14 0.69 6.41
C VAL A 45 13.06 0.50 7.92
N THR A 46 13.29 1.57 8.67
CA THR A 46 13.32 1.54 10.12
C THR A 46 12.13 2.31 10.71
N SER A 47 11.35 1.65 11.57
CA SER A 47 10.32 2.33 12.35
C SER A 47 10.94 2.95 13.62
N ILE A 48 10.44 4.15 14.01
CA ILE A 48 10.86 4.81 15.23
C ILE A 48 10.58 3.99 16.50
N TYR A 49 9.66 3.03 16.43
CA TYR A 49 9.28 2.15 17.53
C TYR A 49 10.01 0.81 17.50
N THR A 50 9.93 0.13 16.34
CA THR A 50 10.41 -1.24 16.24
C THR A 50 11.93 -1.34 16.10
N TYR A 51 12.63 -0.23 15.89
CA TYR A 51 14.09 -0.16 16.07
C TYR A 51 14.54 -0.76 17.40
N TYR A 52 13.82 -0.46 18.49
CA TYR A 52 14.13 -0.94 19.84
C TYR A 52 13.66 -2.37 20.12
N CYS A 53 12.83 -2.95 19.27
CA CYS A 53 12.29 -4.31 19.43
C CYS A 53 13.25 -5.40 18.94
N GLY A 54 14.15 -5.05 18.03
CA GLY A 54 15.05 -5.99 17.38
C GLY A 54 14.37 -6.91 16.38
N LYS A 55 15.17 -7.79 15.76
CA LYS A 55 14.74 -8.77 14.77
C LYS A 55 14.99 -10.19 15.30
N LYS A 56 14.11 -11.14 14.95
CA LYS A 56 14.30 -12.56 15.28
C LYS A 56 15.00 -13.25 14.11
N GLU A 57 16.26 -13.60 14.24
CA GLU A 57 16.99 -14.34 13.22
C GLU A 57 16.30 -15.67 12.87
N GLY A 58 16.15 -15.95 11.56
CA GLY A 58 15.47 -17.15 11.06
C GLY A 58 13.97 -17.23 11.36
N GLY A 59 13.38 -16.18 11.92
CA GLY A 59 11.95 -16.10 12.17
C GLY A 59 11.14 -16.07 10.87
N LYS A 60 9.88 -16.56 10.92
CA LYS A 60 8.92 -16.52 9.82
C LYS A 60 7.59 -16.03 10.34
N ALA A 61 6.90 -15.24 9.54
CA ALA A 61 5.56 -14.76 9.88
C ALA A 61 4.62 -15.92 10.25
N ARG A 62 3.77 -15.71 11.24
CA ARG A 62 2.80 -16.72 11.68
C ARG A 62 1.71 -16.92 10.63
N TYR A 63 1.39 -18.17 10.34
CA TYR A 63 0.20 -18.53 9.60
C TYR A 63 -1.04 -18.42 10.52
N PHE A 64 -2.25 -18.20 9.99
CA PHE A 64 -3.42 -17.87 10.79
C PHE A 64 -3.74 -18.86 11.94
N ASN A 65 -3.45 -20.15 11.75
CA ASN A 65 -3.69 -21.18 12.77
C ASN A 65 -2.54 -21.36 13.77
N GLN A 66 -1.54 -20.48 13.73
CA GLN A 66 -0.42 -20.45 14.67
C GLN A 66 -0.57 -19.38 15.76
N ILE A 67 -1.77 -18.78 15.86
CA ILE A 67 -2.09 -17.87 16.94
C ILE A 67 -2.38 -18.70 18.18
N ASP A 68 -1.84 -18.24 19.30
CA ASP A 68 -2.12 -18.86 20.61
C ASP A 68 -3.56 -18.51 21.04
N VAL A 69 -4.42 -19.50 21.14
CA VAL A 69 -5.81 -19.39 21.61
C VAL A 69 -6.04 -20.34 22.77
N PRO A 70 -6.99 -20.08 23.68
CA PRO A 70 -7.39 -21.01 24.73
C PRO A 70 -7.81 -22.38 24.18
N ASP A 71 -7.64 -23.43 25.00
CA ASP A 71 -8.10 -24.76 24.66
C ASP A 71 -9.57 -24.78 24.26
N TYR A 72 -9.92 -25.57 23.25
CA TYR A 72 -11.27 -25.74 22.67
C TYR A 72 -11.82 -24.53 21.89
N TRP A 73 -11.06 -23.45 21.70
CA TRP A 73 -11.45 -22.38 20.78
C TRP A 73 -11.08 -22.75 19.35
N GLU A 74 -11.92 -22.33 18.40
CA GLU A 74 -11.73 -22.62 16.98
C GLU A 74 -11.25 -21.40 16.20
N ILE A 75 -10.32 -21.62 15.28
CA ILE A 75 -9.91 -20.59 14.32
C ILE A 75 -10.49 -20.94 12.96
N LYS A 76 -11.28 -20.04 12.38
CA LYS A 76 -11.83 -20.13 11.02
C LYS A 76 -11.20 -19.05 10.18
N ALA A 77 -10.85 -19.35 8.91
CA ALA A 77 -10.24 -18.39 8.02
C ALA A 77 -10.77 -18.53 6.59
N SER A 78 -10.89 -17.39 5.92
CA SER A 78 -11.11 -17.25 4.49
C SER A 78 -9.82 -16.83 3.79
N ASN A 79 -9.90 -16.38 2.53
CA ASN A 79 -8.76 -15.78 1.82
C ASN A 79 -8.48 -14.32 2.25
N SER A 80 -9.44 -13.65 2.90
CA SER A 80 -9.35 -12.23 3.27
C SER A 80 -9.15 -11.96 4.75
N GLY A 81 -9.29 -12.98 5.63
CA GLY A 81 -9.15 -12.81 7.08
C GLY A 81 -9.61 -14.04 7.84
N GLY A 82 -9.53 -13.98 9.18
CA GLY A 82 -9.98 -15.07 10.04
C GLY A 82 -10.72 -14.57 11.26
N GLN A 83 -11.35 -15.51 11.98
CA GLN A 83 -12.04 -15.29 13.25
C GLN A 83 -11.69 -16.38 14.23
N VAL A 84 -11.72 -16.04 15.52
CA VAL A 84 -11.57 -16.97 16.64
C VAL A 84 -12.90 -17.10 17.36
N TYR A 85 -13.33 -18.33 17.61
CA TYR A 85 -14.61 -18.64 18.25
C TYR A 85 -14.43 -19.44 19.53
N ASP A 86 -15.18 -19.07 20.55
CA ASP A 86 -15.50 -19.88 21.74
C ASP A 86 -16.92 -20.41 21.56
N LEU A 87 -17.04 -21.67 21.14
CA LEU A 87 -18.29 -22.26 20.66
C LEU A 87 -18.90 -21.41 19.51
N ASN A 88 -19.98 -20.68 19.78
CA ASN A 88 -20.65 -19.81 18.82
C ASN A 88 -20.37 -18.31 19.03
N HIS A 89 -19.53 -17.96 20.00
CA HIS A 89 -19.18 -16.58 20.30
C HIS A 89 -17.88 -16.18 19.58
N GLU A 90 -17.94 -15.21 18.68
CA GLU A 90 -16.75 -14.64 18.08
C GLU A 90 -15.96 -13.87 19.14
N ARG A 91 -14.72 -14.26 19.39
CA ARG A 91 -13.83 -13.71 20.40
C ARG A 91 -12.73 -12.81 19.81
N ALA A 92 -12.38 -13.07 18.54
CA ALA A 92 -11.39 -12.23 17.88
C ALA A 92 -11.56 -12.25 16.35
N LYS A 93 -11.04 -11.19 15.72
CA LYS A 93 -10.87 -11.08 14.27
C LYS A 93 -9.39 -11.04 13.92
N ILE A 94 -9.01 -11.79 12.88
CA ILE A 94 -7.64 -11.91 12.40
C ILE A 94 -7.52 -11.18 11.08
N PHE A 95 -6.59 -10.22 11.02
CA PHE A 95 -6.24 -9.50 9.81
C PHE A 95 -4.92 -10.03 9.26
N PHE A 96 -4.88 -10.26 7.95
CA PHE A 96 -3.69 -10.75 7.27
C PHE A 96 -2.84 -9.61 6.71
N ALA A 97 -1.54 -9.87 6.63
CA ALA A 97 -0.62 -9.02 5.88
C ALA A 97 -0.79 -9.25 4.37
N SER A 98 -0.49 -8.24 3.58
CA SER A 98 -0.46 -8.37 2.13
C SER A 98 0.74 -9.23 1.68
N PRO A 99 0.58 -10.06 0.64
CA PRO A 99 -0.67 -10.36 -0.06
C PRO A 99 -1.55 -11.33 0.76
N LEU A 100 -2.86 -11.03 0.84
CA LEU A 100 -3.81 -11.70 1.74
C LEU A 100 -3.89 -13.21 1.57
N HIS A 101 -3.70 -13.73 0.35
CA HIS A 101 -3.75 -15.17 0.04
C HIS A 101 -2.68 -16.00 0.79
N LYS A 102 -1.61 -15.37 1.28
CA LYS A 102 -0.59 -16.03 2.12
C LYS A 102 -1.08 -16.29 3.53
N ARG A 103 -2.19 -15.67 3.96
CA ARG A 103 -2.82 -15.81 5.28
C ARG A 103 -1.86 -15.63 6.45
N LEU A 104 -0.89 -14.73 6.30
CA LEU A 104 0.06 -14.38 7.35
C LEU A 104 -0.58 -13.38 8.30
N VAL A 105 -0.51 -13.66 9.59
CA VAL A 105 -1.14 -12.82 10.60
C VAL A 105 -0.43 -11.48 10.74
N LYS A 106 -1.21 -10.39 10.66
CA LYS A 106 -0.74 -9.03 10.94
C LYS A 106 -1.28 -8.53 12.28
N ILE A 107 -2.60 -8.62 12.48
CA ILE A 107 -3.28 -8.14 13.69
C ILE A 107 -4.32 -9.16 14.13
N VAL A 108 -4.49 -9.31 15.45
CA VAL A 108 -5.59 -10.03 16.08
C VAL A 108 -6.31 -9.08 17.02
N ASP A 109 -7.56 -8.73 16.68
CA ASP A 109 -8.43 -7.88 17.48
C ASP A 109 -9.28 -8.75 18.40
N TRP A 110 -9.08 -8.63 19.71
CA TRP A 110 -9.79 -9.37 20.74
C TRP A 110 -10.99 -8.59 21.26
N TYR A 111 -12.15 -9.23 21.26
CA TYR A 111 -13.41 -8.65 21.70
C TYR A 111 -13.72 -8.93 23.17
N ASP A 112 -14.44 -7.99 23.81
CA ASP A 112 -15.14 -8.27 25.05
C ASP A 112 -16.53 -8.91 24.77
N ASP A 113 -17.28 -9.22 25.83
CA ASP A 113 -18.61 -9.84 25.72
C ASP A 113 -19.66 -8.94 25.03
N THR A 114 -19.37 -7.66 24.83
CA THR A 114 -20.22 -6.72 24.07
C THR A 114 -19.76 -6.54 22.63
N HIS A 115 -18.79 -7.36 22.16
CA HIS A 115 -18.19 -7.33 20.82
C HIS A 115 -17.45 -6.01 20.51
N VAL A 116 -16.88 -5.38 21.55
CA VAL A 116 -16.00 -4.21 21.42
C VAL A 116 -14.55 -4.67 21.49
N VAL A 117 -13.72 -4.21 20.55
CA VAL A 117 -12.28 -4.48 20.59
C VAL A 117 -11.66 -3.89 21.85
N ARG A 118 -10.98 -4.72 22.62
CA ARG A 118 -10.32 -4.32 23.86
C ARG A 118 -8.81 -4.41 23.80
N VAL A 119 -8.33 -5.32 22.99
CA VAL A 119 -6.89 -5.56 22.78
C VAL A 119 -6.65 -5.88 21.32
N SER A 120 -5.59 -5.33 20.72
CA SER A 120 -5.05 -5.78 19.43
C SER A 120 -3.63 -6.27 19.62
N ASP A 121 -3.37 -7.53 19.28
CA ASP A 121 -2.05 -8.09 19.22
C ASP A 121 -1.50 -7.93 17.80
N HIS A 122 -0.30 -7.34 17.67
CA HIS A 122 0.35 -7.08 16.40
C HIS A 122 1.52 -8.05 16.20
N TYR A 123 1.52 -8.74 15.06
CA TYR A 123 2.53 -9.72 14.67
C TYR A 123 3.36 -9.21 13.50
N ASN A 124 4.63 -9.62 13.46
CA ASN A 124 5.55 -9.19 12.41
C ASN A 124 6.00 -10.34 11.50
N GLN A 125 6.74 -9.98 10.45
CA GLN A 125 7.31 -10.92 9.48
C GLN A 125 8.27 -11.95 10.10
N TYR A 126 8.75 -11.73 11.32
CA TYR A 126 9.62 -12.65 12.05
C TYR A 126 8.85 -13.61 12.99
N GLY A 127 7.51 -13.50 13.05
CA GLY A 127 6.62 -14.43 13.74
C GLY A 127 6.49 -14.25 15.24
N PHE A 128 6.83 -13.10 15.81
CA PHE A 128 6.52 -12.77 17.21
C PHE A 128 5.55 -11.60 17.31
N MET A 129 4.83 -11.54 18.42
CA MET A 129 4.00 -10.40 18.78
C MET A 129 4.91 -9.25 19.21
N TYR A 130 5.06 -8.26 18.35
CA TYR A 130 5.95 -7.13 18.58
C TYR A 130 5.25 -5.94 19.21
N ALA A 131 3.92 -5.85 19.15
CA ALA A 131 3.17 -4.78 19.78
C ALA A 131 1.79 -5.23 20.25
N LYS A 132 1.28 -4.54 21.27
CA LYS A 132 -0.07 -4.73 21.83
C LYS A 132 -0.72 -3.37 22.04
N THR A 133 -1.93 -3.20 21.47
CA THR A 133 -2.75 -1.99 21.63
C THR A 133 -3.89 -2.27 22.61
N ILE A 134 -4.11 -1.35 23.53
CA ILE A 134 -5.20 -1.41 24.51
C ILE A 134 -6.24 -0.35 24.17
N PHE A 135 -7.51 -0.76 24.28
CA PHE A 135 -8.68 0.10 24.05
C PHE A 135 -9.52 0.21 25.33
N ASN A 136 -10.16 1.34 25.52
CA ASN A 136 -11.13 1.52 26.59
C ASN A 136 -12.48 0.84 26.26
N LYS A 137 -13.46 0.87 27.19
CA LYS A 137 -14.78 0.29 27.00
C LYS A 137 -15.59 0.89 25.83
N LYS A 138 -15.18 2.03 25.30
CA LYS A 138 -15.80 2.69 24.14
C LYS A 138 -15.06 2.42 22.83
N GLY A 139 -14.07 1.52 22.83
CA GLY A 139 -13.23 1.23 21.65
C GLY A 139 -12.24 2.32 21.28
N GLN A 140 -11.94 3.27 22.19
CA GLN A 140 -10.97 4.34 21.95
C GLN A 140 -9.57 3.87 22.38
N LEU A 141 -8.55 4.23 21.62
CA LEU A 141 -7.14 3.95 21.89
C LEU A 141 -6.72 4.52 23.25
N VAL A 142 -6.00 3.72 24.03
CA VAL A 142 -5.43 4.12 25.33
C VAL A 142 -3.92 4.12 25.24
N SER A 143 -3.31 2.97 24.89
CA SER A 143 -1.86 2.83 24.79
C SER A 143 -1.48 1.74 23.81
N ARG A 144 -0.25 1.82 23.30
CA ARG A 144 0.40 0.73 22.56
C ARG A 144 1.76 0.48 23.15
N SER A 145 2.01 -0.77 23.55
CA SER A 145 3.31 -1.24 24.02
C SER A 145 3.99 -2.04 22.91
N TYR A 146 5.29 -1.83 22.75
CA TYR A 146 6.14 -2.52 21.80
C TYR A 146 7.15 -3.40 22.55
N TYR A 147 7.34 -4.62 22.10
CA TYR A 147 8.10 -5.68 22.80
C TYR A 147 9.27 -6.16 21.96
N ASP A 148 10.36 -6.52 22.63
CA ASP A 148 11.46 -7.23 21.99
C ASP A 148 11.13 -8.73 21.78
N VAL A 149 12.05 -9.45 21.13
CA VAL A 149 11.89 -10.89 20.85
C VAL A 149 11.76 -11.76 22.10
N SER A 150 12.16 -11.27 23.26
CA SER A 150 12.05 -11.93 24.56
C SER A 150 10.78 -11.58 25.31
N GLY A 151 9.94 -10.68 24.74
CA GLY A 151 8.71 -10.22 25.36
C GLY A 151 8.91 -9.07 26.37
N ASN A 152 10.08 -8.44 26.44
CA ASN A 152 10.31 -7.29 27.28
C ASN A 152 9.72 -6.03 26.60
N GLU A 153 8.97 -5.23 27.38
CA GLU A 153 8.42 -3.96 26.93
C GLU A 153 9.54 -2.93 26.71
N LYS A 154 9.68 -2.45 25.49
CA LYS A 154 10.71 -1.47 25.10
C LYS A 154 10.15 -0.06 24.96
N VAL A 155 9.02 0.08 24.27
CA VAL A 155 8.41 1.39 24.04
C VAL A 155 6.95 1.32 24.40
N VAL A 156 6.44 2.38 25.06
CA VAL A 156 5.00 2.57 25.32
C VAL A 156 4.58 3.91 24.74
N GLU A 157 3.64 3.90 23.82
CA GLU A 157 2.95 5.10 23.32
C GLU A 157 1.62 5.26 24.08
N ASN A 158 1.44 6.38 24.76
CA ASN A 158 0.20 6.72 25.45
C ASN A 158 -0.63 7.67 24.57
N PHE A 159 -1.76 7.21 24.08
CA PHE A 159 -2.64 7.99 23.20
C PHE A 159 -3.49 9.03 23.94
N VAL A 160 -3.52 9.00 25.26
CA VAL A 160 -4.28 9.95 26.08
C VAL A 160 -3.43 11.17 26.44
N THR A 161 -2.17 10.94 26.84
CA THR A 161 -1.23 12.01 27.23
C THR A 161 -0.27 12.39 26.10
N HIS A 162 -0.19 11.56 25.05
CA HIS A 162 0.74 11.65 23.92
C HIS A 162 2.21 11.45 24.27
N ASP A 163 2.51 11.05 25.51
CA ASP A 163 3.87 10.71 25.94
C ASP A 163 4.32 9.38 25.32
N ILE A 164 5.63 9.28 25.08
CA ILE A 164 6.28 8.03 24.69
C ILE A 164 7.32 7.68 25.75
N ILE A 165 7.28 6.46 26.24
CA ILE A 165 8.20 5.93 27.25
C ILE A 165 9.11 4.91 26.56
N LEU A 166 10.42 5.07 26.69
CA LEU A 166 11.44 4.13 26.19
C LEU A 166 12.17 3.50 27.36
N ASN A 167 12.14 2.16 27.42
CA ASN A 167 12.91 1.34 28.37
C ASN A 167 14.17 0.82 27.68
N GLN A 168 15.33 1.41 27.99
CA GLN A 168 16.59 1.05 27.34
C GLN A 168 17.75 1.10 28.35
N ASN A 169 18.58 0.05 28.38
CA ASN A 169 19.79 -0.04 29.20
C ASN A 169 19.54 0.28 30.69
N ASP A 170 18.50 -0.31 31.29
CA ASP A 170 18.05 -0.09 32.69
C ASP A 170 17.69 1.37 33.02
N LYS A 171 17.43 2.18 31.99
CA LYS A 171 16.96 3.56 32.11
C LYS A 171 15.59 3.70 31.43
N VAL A 172 14.83 4.66 31.96
CA VAL A 172 13.54 5.07 31.41
C VAL A 172 13.67 6.48 30.88
N TYR A 173 13.36 6.64 29.58
CA TYR A 173 13.29 7.95 28.95
C TYR A 173 11.83 8.27 28.66
N ILE A 174 11.45 9.53 28.82
CA ILE A 174 10.08 10.00 28.56
C ILE A 174 10.15 11.16 27.56
N PHE A 175 9.45 11.01 26.44
CA PHE A 175 9.34 12.01 25.39
C PHE A 175 7.92 12.57 25.37
N LYS A 176 7.76 13.87 25.21
CA LYS A 176 6.45 14.53 25.20
C LYS A 176 5.63 14.27 23.96
N ASN A 177 6.26 13.84 22.86
CA ASN A 177 5.61 13.58 21.58
C ASN A 177 6.53 12.77 20.66
N LYS A 178 5.95 12.35 19.51
CA LYS A 178 6.66 11.58 18.48
C LYS A 178 7.83 12.34 17.85
N VAL A 179 7.77 13.66 17.79
CA VAL A 179 8.85 14.49 17.20
C VAL A 179 10.12 14.41 18.05
N GLU A 180 9.99 14.57 19.38
CA GLU A 180 11.11 14.40 20.30
C GLU A 180 11.68 12.98 20.24
N PHE A 181 10.81 11.98 20.17
CA PHE A 181 11.22 10.57 20.07
C PHE A 181 11.94 10.26 18.74
N ALA A 182 11.47 10.80 17.62
CA ALA A 182 12.14 10.64 16.33
C ALA A 182 13.53 11.32 16.30
N LYS A 183 13.67 12.48 16.93
CA LYS A 183 14.97 13.16 17.08
C LYS A 183 15.95 12.33 17.90
N HIS A 184 15.48 11.73 18.99
CA HIS A 184 16.30 10.80 19.78
C HIS A 184 16.75 9.59 18.94
N LEU A 185 15.90 9.06 18.06
CA LEU A 185 16.30 7.99 17.14
C LEU A 185 17.41 8.44 16.18
N PHE A 186 17.39 9.68 15.69
CA PHE A 186 18.51 10.19 14.87
C PHE A 186 19.82 10.18 15.65
N GLU A 187 19.80 10.56 16.93
CA GLU A 187 20.97 10.50 17.82
C GLU A 187 21.46 9.06 18.02
N GLU A 188 20.55 8.09 18.28
CA GLU A 188 20.87 6.66 18.43
C GLU A 188 21.47 6.04 17.16
N LEU A 189 21.00 6.47 15.99
CA LEU A 189 21.52 6.05 14.69
C LEU A 189 22.79 6.78 14.27
N ASP A 190 23.28 7.74 15.08
CA ASP A 190 24.39 8.65 14.76
C ASP A 190 24.20 9.41 13.45
N ILE A 191 22.94 9.81 13.11
CA ILE A 191 22.54 10.50 11.88
C ILE A 191 22.25 11.96 12.17
N TYR A 192 22.72 12.86 11.30
CA TYR A 192 22.26 14.24 11.21
C TYR A 192 21.58 14.46 9.85
N PRO A 193 20.24 14.67 9.79
CA PRO A 193 19.53 14.89 8.55
C PRO A 193 19.93 16.22 7.90
N THR A 194 20.72 16.17 6.85
CA THR A 194 21.08 17.37 6.07
C THR A 194 19.90 17.85 5.25
N ARG A 195 19.03 16.93 4.83
CA ARG A 195 17.84 17.15 4.05
C ARG A 195 16.78 16.10 4.41
N LEU A 196 15.55 16.52 4.62
CA LEU A 196 14.43 15.62 4.77
C LEU A 196 13.57 15.59 3.52
N PHE A 197 13.30 14.37 3.03
CA PHE A 197 12.22 14.07 2.12
C PHE A 197 11.11 13.45 2.95
N TYR A 198 9.90 14.02 2.92
CA TYR A 198 8.85 13.55 3.80
C TYR A 198 7.45 13.65 3.14
N ASN A 199 6.48 12.85 3.61
CA ASN A 199 5.21 12.67 2.94
C ASN A 199 3.97 13.14 3.71
N SER A 200 4.13 13.87 4.81
CA SER A 200 2.99 14.29 5.62
C SER A 200 3.23 15.62 6.31
N LEU A 201 2.17 16.44 6.40
CA LEU A 201 2.14 17.68 7.18
C LEU A 201 1.92 17.46 8.69
N SER A 202 1.97 16.20 9.15
CA SER A 202 1.89 15.78 10.56
C SER A 202 3.29 15.66 11.17
N ASN A 203 3.63 14.52 11.82
CA ASN A 203 4.90 14.34 12.52
C ASN A 203 6.14 14.65 11.68
N PRO A 204 6.27 14.19 10.42
CA PRO A 204 7.44 14.48 9.59
C PRO A 204 7.67 15.99 9.36
N PHE A 205 6.60 16.77 9.11
CA PHE A 205 6.69 18.23 8.99
C PHE A 205 7.22 18.85 10.28
N PHE A 206 6.69 18.46 11.45
CA PHE A 206 7.15 19.00 12.72
C PHE A 206 8.58 18.57 13.08
N VAL A 207 9.03 17.39 12.62
CA VAL A 207 10.45 17.03 12.71
C VAL A 207 11.30 17.99 11.90
N SER A 208 10.94 18.23 10.62
CA SER A 208 11.64 19.21 9.77
C SER A 208 11.74 20.57 10.46
N GLU A 209 10.62 21.11 10.94
CA GLU A 209 10.58 22.42 11.62
C GLU A 209 11.35 22.47 12.94
N SER A 210 11.62 21.32 13.57
CA SER A 210 12.34 21.21 14.87
C SER A 210 13.86 21.05 14.74
N LEU A 211 14.35 20.76 13.54
CA LEU A 211 15.79 20.66 13.26
C LEU A 211 16.40 22.06 13.11
N GLU A 212 17.73 22.13 13.19
CA GLU A 212 18.44 23.38 12.95
C GLU A 212 18.20 23.87 11.51
N ASP A 213 18.21 25.19 11.37
CA ASP A 213 17.98 25.85 10.08
C ASP A 213 19.13 25.55 9.10
N LYS A 214 18.84 24.97 7.95
CA LYS A 214 19.79 24.73 6.86
C LYS A 214 19.11 25.01 5.52
N GLU A 215 19.47 26.08 4.90
CA GLU A 215 19.29 26.44 3.46
C GLU A 215 17.99 26.03 2.77
N HIS A 216 16.86 25.94 3.50
CA HIS A 216 15.55 25.59 2.94
C HIS A 216 15.59 24.39 1.95
N SER A 217 16.21 23.28 2.36
CA SER A 217 16.47 22.13 1.47
C SER A 217 15.44 21.00 1.58
N ASP A 218 14.61 20.98 2.63
CA ASP A 218 13.64 19.91 2.86
C ASP A 218 12.48 19.96 1.85
N VAL A 219 11.88 18.80 1.58
CA VAL A 219 10.87 18.63 0.53
C VAL A 219 9.70 17.81 1.04
N LEU A 220 8.50 18.35 0.85
CA LEU A 220 7.24 17.62 1.08
C LEU A 220 6.80 16.89 -0.19
N PHE A 221 6.49 15.59 -0.07
CA PHE A 221 5.78 14.80 -1.07
C PHE A 221 4.33 14.65 -0.63
N TRP A 222 3.44 15.45 -1.20
CA TRP A 222 2.03 15.48 -0.82
C TRP A 222 1.26 14.33 -1.47
N GLN A 223 0.74 13.40 -0.66
CA GLN A 223 0.08 12.18 -1.09
C GLN A 223 -1.44 12.16 -0.83
N GLU A 224 -1.97 13.14 -0.11
CA GLU A 224 -3.41 13.20 0.15
C GLU A 224 -4.20 13.54 -1.12
N GLY A 225 -5.48 13.16 -1.12
CA GLY A 225 -6.45 13.54 -2.16
C GLY A 225 -6.67 15.05 -2.21
N TYR A 226 -7.46 15.49 -3.20
CA TYR A 226 -7.83 16.90 -3.29
C TYR A 226 -8.64 17.34 -2.06
N ARG A 227 -8.49 18.62 -1.68
CA ARG A 227 -9.19 19.27 -0.57
C ARG A 227 -9.77 20.59 -1.07
N GLU A 228 -10.83 21.08 -0.41
CA GLU A 228 -11.42 22.39 -0.72
C GLU A 228 -10.62 23.57 -0.13
N ASP A 229 -9.62 23.29 0.71
CA ASP A 229 -8.76 24.26 1.38
C ASP A 229 -7.29 23.87 1.32
N ILE A 230 -6.40 24.83 1.46
CA ILE A 230 -4.97 24.59 1.66
C ILE A 230 -4.73 24.32 3.16
N PRO A 231 -4.12 23.17 3.55
CA PRO A 231 -3.80 22.89 4.94
C PRO A 231 -2.92 23.98 5.56
N GLY A 232 -3.17 24.34 6.84
CA GLY A 232 -2.43 25.41 7.52
C GLY A 232 -0.91 25.22 7.51
N ASN A 233 -0.41 24.00 7.75
CA ASN A 233 1.03 23.69 7.67
C ASN A 233 1.58 23.80 6.24
N MET A 234 0.77 23.53 5.22
CA MET A 234 1.15 23.78 3.82
C MET A 234 1.22 25.26 3.53
N GLN A 235 0.28 26.06 4.06
CA GLN A 235 0.30 27.52 3.91
C GLN A 235 1.58 28.13 4.48
N VAL A 236 2.09 27.62 5.62
CA VAL A 236 3.38 28.06 6.21
C VAL A 236 4.53 27.87 5.21
N ILE A 237 4.54 26.77 4.44
CA ILE A 237 5.56 26.51 3.41
C ILE A 237 5.35 27.49 2.22
N LEU A 238 4.12 27.67 1.76
CA LEU A 238 3.78 28.52 0.62
C LEU A 238 4.10 30.01 0.86
N ASP A 239 3.96 30.46 2.10
CA ASP A 239 4.27 31.84 2.52
C ASP A 239 5.77 32.06 2.78
N GLY A 240 6.60 31.02 2.64
CA GLY A 240 8.04 31.08 2.92
C GLY A 240 8.38 31.21 4.42
N HIS A 241 7.46 30.82 5.29
CA HIS A 241 7.64 30.86 6.75
C HIS A 241 8.16 29.54 7.35
N SER A 242 8.22 28.45 6.55
CA SER A 242 8.85 27.20 6.97
C SER A 242 10.35 27.40 7.12
N ARG A 243 10.93 26.84 8.19
CA ARG A 243 12.35 26.97 8.50
C ARG A 243 13.23 26.20 7.52
N ARG A 244 12.75 25.09 7.00
CA ARG A 244 13.56 24.15 6.19
C ARG A 244 12.91 23.76 4.88
N THR A 245 11.58 23.69 4.79
CA THR A 245 10.89 23.19 3.61
C THR A 245 10.66 24.30 2.60
N SER A 246 11.11 24.08 1.36
CA SER A 246 10.99 25.07 0.27
C SER A 246 10.22 24.58 -0.95
N LYS A 247 9.94 23.27 -1.03
CA LYS A 247 9.26 22.65 -2.18
C LYS A 247 8.22 21.64 -1.76
N ILE A 248 7.16 21.54 -2.58
CA ILE A 248 6.08 20.57 -2.42
C ILE A 248 5.91 19.85 -3.75
N TYR A 249 6.10 18.53 -3.74
CA TYR A 249 5.77 17.67 -4.87
C TYR A 249 4.44 16.98 -4.60
N VAL A 250 3.45 17.18 -5.48
CA VAL A 250 2.12 16.60 -5.35
C VAL A 250 2.02 15.35 -6.19
N GLN A 251 1.68 14.22 -5.56
CA GLN A 251 1.71 12.89 -6.17
C GLN A 251 0.35 12.43 -6.72
N LYS A 252 -0.67 13.29 -6.71
CA LYS A 252 -1.99 13.09 -7.31
C LYS A 252 -2.34 14.26 -8.20
N LYS A 253 -2.74 13.97 -9.44
CA LYS A 253 -3.01 15.00 -10.45
C LYS A 253 -4.13 15.94 -10.01
N GLU A 254 -5.24 15.39 -9.52
CA GLU A 254 -6.40 16.17 -9.09
C GLU A 254 -6.08 17.08 -7.90
N ALA A 255 -5.24 16.57 -6.96
CA ALA A 255 -4.78 17.35 -5.81
C ALA A 255 -3.87 18.51 -6.25
N TYR A 256 -3.00 18.28 -7.23
CA TYR A 256 -2.16 19.35 -7.81
C TYR A 256 -3.02 20.43 -8.49
N GLU A 257 -3.93 20.01 -9.37
CA GLU A 257 -4.80 20.94 -10.10
C GLU A 257 -5.63 21.78 -9.14
N LYS A 258 -6.17 21.17 -8.07
CA LYS A 258 -6.93 21.88 -7.04
C LYS A 258 -6.10 22.85 -6.23
N LEU A 259 -4.88 22.50 -5.84
CA LEU A 259 -3.98 23.42 -5.13
C LEU A 259 -3.66 24.66 -5.99
N ILE A 260 -3.44 24.47 -7.28
CA ILE A 260 -3.20 25.59 -8.20
C ILE A 260 -4.46 26.47 -8.37
N GLU A 261 -5.65 25.87 -8.45
CA GLU A 261 -6.93 26.58 -8.45
C GLU A 261 -7.12 27.44 -7.19
N LEU A 262 -6.70 26.90 -6.03
CA LEU A 262 -6.71 27.61 -4.74
C LEU A 262 -5.63 28.69 -4.60
N GLY A 263 -4.79 28.90 -5.63
CA GLY A 263 -3.79 29.95 -5.68
C GLY A 263 -2.38 29.56 -5.21
N ALA A 264 -2.09 28.26 -5.06
CA ALA A 264 -0.74 27.82 -4.69
C ALA A 264 0.30 28.22 -5.76
N ASN A 265 1.47 28.67 -5.30
CA ASN A 265 2.56 29.11 -6.19
C ASN A 265 3.18 27.93 -6.95
N ARG A 266 3.17 27.99 -8.29
CA ARG A 266 3.74 26.95 -9.17
C ARG A 266 5.27 26.81 -9.08
N ASP A 267 6.00 27.77 -8.52
CA ASP A 267 7.44 27.67 -8.31
C ASP A 267 7.76 26.79 -7.09
N ILE A 268 6.83 26.72 -6.12
CA ILE A 268 6.94 25.92 -4.90
C ILE A 268 6.25 24.56 -5.08
N VAL A 269 5.04 24.55 -5.66
CA VAL A 269 4.21 23.35 -5.85
C VAL A 269 4.37 22.80 -7.26
N LYS A 270 4.80 21.55 -7.38
CA LYS A 270 4.99 20.87 -8.67
C LYS A 270 4.35 19.49 -8.65
N PRO A 271 3.85 18.99 -9.78
CA PRO A 271 3.43 17.60 -9.88
C PRO A 271 4.67 16.71 -9.99
N LEU A 272 4.69 15.60 -9.24
CA LEU A 272 5.68 14.55 -9.39
C LEU A 272 5.06 13.23 -8.94
N GLY A 273 4.84 12.31 -9.86
CA GLY A 273 4.30 10.98 -9.58
C GLY A 273 5.37 9.99 -9.11
N PHE A 274 5.35 8.77 -9.66
CA PHE A 274 6.19 7.68 -9.17
C PHE A 274 7.03 7.06 -10.28
N VAL A 275 8.19 6.52 -9.92
CA VAL A 275 9.00 5.68 -10.81
C VAL A 275 8.51 4.24 -10.66
N TYR A 276 7.99 3.67 -11.74
CA TYR A 276 7.54 2.29 -11.78
C TYR A 276 8.60 1.41 -12.46
N ASN A 277 8.86 0.26 -11.88
CA ASN A 277 9.71 -0.77 -12.48
C ASN A 277 8.82 -1.68 -13.32
N PHE A 278 8.73 -1.40 -14.63
CA PHE A 278 7.99 -2.25 -15.54
C PHE A 278 8.71 -3.58 -15.77
N GLU A 279 7.97 -4.69 -15.67
CA GLU A 279 8.51 -6.06 -15.74
C GLU A 279 8.72 -6.51 -17.20
N LYS A 280 7.93 -5.98 -18.14
CA LYS A 280 8.04 -6.27 -19.59
C LYS A 280 7.53 -5.10 -20.43
N GLU A 281 7.84 -5.14 -21.73
CA GLU A 281 7.15 -4.36 -22.75
C GLU A 281 5.93 -5.16 -23.28
N ASN A 282 4.90 -4.44 -23.73
CA ASN A 282 3.74 -5.05 -24.40
C ASN A 282 4.19 -5.67 -25.74
N GLN A 283 3.78 -6.90 -26.02
CA GLN A 283 4.22 -7.67 -27.20
C GLN A 283 3.19 -7.69 -28.32
N HIS A 284 2.10 -6.96 -28.17
CA HIS A 284 0.99 -6.88 -29.14
C HIS A 284 0.39 -8.25 -29.49
N THR A 285 0.33 -9.15 -28.51
CA THR A 285 -0.33 -10.45 -28.67
C THR A 285 -1.84 -10.31 -28.56
N ASN A 286 -2.57 -11.34 -29.01
CA ASN A 286 -4.02 -11.38 -28.86
C ASN A 286 -4.47 -12.04 -27.54
N ASN A 287 -3.65 -11.96 -26.47
CA ASN A 287 -3.93 -12.60 -25.20
C ASN A 287 -4.54 -11.61 -24.21
N ILE A 288 -5.69 -11.97 -23.67
CA ILE A 288 -6.43 -11.21 -22.66
C ILE A 288 -6.38 -11.99 -21.35
N LEU A 289 -6.02 -11.33 -20.24
CA LEU A 289 -6.06 -11.91 -18.91
C LEU A 289 -7.28 -11.40 -18.13
N ILE A 290 -7.93 -12.30 -17.40
CA ILE A 290 -9.00 -12.02 -16.44
C ILE A 290 -8.66 -12.78 -15.16
N CYS A 291 -8.49 -12.06 -14.06
CA CYS A 291 -8.30 -12.65 -12.73
C CYS A 291 -9.62 -12.60 -11.96
N THR A 292 -10.05 -13.72 -11.39
CA THR A 292 -11.33 -13.77 -10.67
C THR A 292 -11.27 -14.64 -9.42
N ASN A 293 -12.11 -14.34 -8.43
CA ASN A 293 -12.38 -15.18 -7.26
C ASN A 293 -13.84 -15.67 -7.23
N SER A 294 -14.61 -15.41 -8.29
CA SER A 294 -16.00 -15.83 -8.41
C SER A 294 -16.38 -16.15 -9.86
N ASP A 295 -17.61 -16.64 -10.09
CA ASP A 295 -18.17 -16.83 -11.42
C ASP A 295 -19.04 -15.63 -11.89
N HIS A 296 -18.98 -14.53 -11.14
CA HIS A 296 -19.70 -13.30 -11.43
C HIS A 296 -18.79 -12.36 -12.23
N ILE A 297 -18.66 -12.62 -13.51
CA ILE A 297 -17.83 -11.88 -14.47
C ILE A 297 -18.75 -11.16 -15.47
N GLU A 298 -18.66 -9.83 -15.51
CA GLU A 298 -19.55 -9.00 -16.34
C GLU A 298 -19.25 -9.20 -17.82
N LYS A 299 -20.31 -9.43 -18.62
CA LYS A 299 -20.26 -9.52 -20.10
C LYS A 299 -19.27 -10.54 -20.69
N LEU A 300 -18.79 -11.53 -19.91
CA LEU A 300 -17.80 -12.49 -20.40
C LEU A 300 -18.30 -13.24 -21.66
N THR A 301 -19.56 -13.68 -21.69
CA THR A 301 -20.14 -14.39 -22.85
C THR A 301 -20.15 -13.53 -24.10
N GLU A 302 -20.59 -12.30 -23.97
CA GLU A 302 -20.67 -11.35 -25.08
C GLU A 302 -19.29 -11.03 -25.65
N LEU A 303 -18.30 -10.78 -24.76
CA LEU A 303 -16.92 -10.47 -25.15
C LEU A 303 -16.24 -11.64 -25.86
N VAL A 304 -16.37 -12.87 -25.32
CA VAL A 304 -15.80 -14.10 -25.93
C VAL A 304 -16.34 -14.34 -27.31
N ASN A 305 -17.67 -14.18 -27.52
CA ASN A 305 -18.31 -14.37 -28.83
C ASN A 305 -17.95 -13.27 -29.84
N ALA A 306 -17.78 -12.01 -29.38
CA ALA A 306 -17.47 -10.87 -30.24
C ALA A 306 -16.00 -10.80 -30.66
N LEU A 307 -15.11 -11.44 -29.91
CA LEU A 307 -13.66 -11.39 -30.09
C LEU A 307 -13.06 -12.80 -30.34
N PRO A 308 -13.48 -13.51 -31.42
CA PRO A 308 -13.07 -14.91 -31.65
C PRO A 308 -11.57 -15.08 -31.92
N ASN A 309 -10.87 -14.02 -32.33
CA ASN A 309 -9.42 -14.02 -32.58
C ASN A 309 -8.57 -13.68 -31.34
N MET A 310 -9.21 -13.24 -30.24
CA MET A 310 -8.55 -13.00 -28.98
C MET A 310 -8.60 -14.26 -28.11
N LYS A 311 -7.55 -14.53 -27.34
CA LYS A 311 -7.48 -15.67 -26.41
C LYS A 311 -7.72 -15.16 -24.99
N PHE A 312 -8.75 -15.65 -24.35
CA PHE A 312 -9.13 -15.29 -22.99
C PHE A 312 -8.52 -16.28 -22.00
N HIS A 313 -7.63 -15.81 -21.17
CA HIS A 313 -7.02 -16.54 -20.06
C HIS A 313 -7.74 -16.14 -18.77
N VAL A 314 -8.62 -17.01 -18.27
CA VAL A 314 -9.40 -16.77 -17.04
C VAL A 314 -8.77 -17.57 -15.90
N CYS A 315 -8.27 -16.92 -14.87
CA CYS A 315 -7.59 -17.59 -13.77
C CYS A 315 -8.22 -17.29 -12.40
N ALA A 316 -8.17 -18.30 -11.51
CA ALA A 316 -8.66 -18.21 -10.14
C ALA A 316 -7.74 -18.94 -9.18
N LEU A 317 -7.57 -18.39 -7.94
CA LEU A 317 -6.81 -19.05 -6.86
C LEU A 317 -7.53 -20.26 -6.26
N THR A 318 -8.82 -20.39 -6.52
CA THR A 318 -9.68 -21.47 -6.02
C THR A 318 -10.28 -22.27 -7.19
N GLU A 319 -10.95 -23.38 -6.87
CA GLU A 319 -11.73 -24.12 -7.84
C GLU A 319 -12.78 -23.23 -8.49
N MET A 320 -13.01 -23.42 -9.79
CA MET A 320 -14.03 -22.72 -10.56
C MET A 320 -15.38 -23.43 -10.47
N SER A 321 -16.47 -22.66 -10.42
CA SER A 321 -17.82 -23.21 -10.45
C SER A 321 -18.13 -23.90 -11.78
N GLN A 322 -19.14 -24.77 -11.80
CA GLN A 322 -19.60 -25.44 -13.02
C GLN A 322 -20.05 -24.44 -14.11
N LYS A 323 -20.60 -23.29 -13.69
CA LYS A 323 -20.95 -22.18 -14.58
C LYS A 323 -19.74 -21.64 -15.32
N LEU A 324 -18.65 -21.35 -14.57
CA LEU A 324 -17.42 -20.82 -15.17
C LEU A 324 -16.71 -21.89 -16.02
N MET A 325 -16.65 -23.15 -15.54
CA MET A 325 -16.08 -24.28 -16.32
C MET A 325 -16.82 -24.53 -17.63
N SER A 326 -18.11 -24.16 -17.75
CA SER A 326 -18.86 -24.29 -19.00
C SER A 326 -18.32 -23.45 -20.18
N PHE A 327 -17.42 -22.49 -19.89
CA PHE A 327 -16.74 -21.71 -20.93
C PHE A 327 -15.66 -22.49 -21.70
N GLU A 328 -15.24 -23.67 -21.23
CA GLU A 328 -14.37 -24.59 -22.01
C GLU A 328 -14.92 -24.95 -23.40
N LYS A 329 -16.22 -24.76 -23.61
CA LYS A 329 -16.85 -24.95 -24.94
C LYS A 329 -16.41 -23.92 -25.99
N TYR A 330 -15.80 -22.82 -25.61
CA TYR A 330 -15.29 -21.80 -26.53
C TYR A 330 -13.81 -22.05 -26.82
N ASP A 331 -13.44 -22.23 -28.09
CA ASP A 331 -12.08 -22.53 -28.52
C ASP A 331 -11.05 -21.45 -28.15
N ASN A 332 -11.52 -20.21 -27.91
CA ASN A 332 -10.71 -19.06 -27.56
C ASN A 332 -10.67 -18.77 -26.06
N VAL A 333 -11.17 -19.68 -25.19
CA VAL A 333 -11.15 -19.53 -23.73
C VAL A 333 -10.26 -20.60 -23.11
N HIS A 334 -9.35 -20.17 -22.25
CA HIS A 334 -8.47 -21.03 -21.47
C HIS A 334 -8.74 -20.77 -19.97
N LEU A 335 -9.20 -21.79 -19.25
CA LEU A 335 -9.53 -21.71 -17.83
C LEU A 335 -8.39 -22.28 -16.99
N TYR A 336 -8.08 -21.58 -15.89
CA TYR A 336 -7.02 -21.96 -14.96
C TYR A 336 -7.59 -22.01 -13.52
N PRO A 337 -8.31 -23.09 -13.15
CA PRO A 337 -8.84 -23.27 -11.80
C PRO A 337 -7.73 -23.62 -10.80
N GLY A 338 -7.82 -23.10 -9.59
CA GLY A 338 -6.88 -23.44 -8.50
C GLY A 338 -5.43 -23.07 -8.76
N CYS A 339 -5.18 -22.01 -9.55
CA CYS A 339 -3.84 -21.55 -9.86
C CYS A 339 -3.06 -21.15 -8.62
N LYS A 340 -1.77 -21.43 -8.62
CA LYS A 340 -0.84 -20.79 -7.68
C LYS A 340 -0.61 -19.33 -8.11
N ALA A 341 -0.32 -18.46 -7.14
CA ALA A 341 0.00 -17.06 -7.43
C ALA A 341 1.15 -16.91 -8.46
N SER A 342 2.16 -17.81 -8.43
CA SER A 342 3.26 -17.82 -9.40
C SER A 342 2.83 -18.17 -10.84
N GLU A 343 1.78 -18.98 -11.00
CA GLU A 343 1.23 -19.32 -12.31
C GLU A 343 0.43 -18.14 -12.89
N ILE A 344 -0.28 -17.41 -12.02
CA ILE A 344 -0.97 -16.17 -12.41
C ILE A 344 0.05 -15.11 -12.86
N LEU A 345 1.16 -14.94 -12.13
CA LEU A 345 2.24 -14.01 -12.53
C LEU A 345 2.82 -14.37 -13.91
N ASN A 346 2.94 -15.66 -14.23
CA ASN A 346 3.36 -16.07 -15.58
C ASN A 346 2.35 -15.69 -16.66
N LEU A 347 1.05 -15.63 -16.36
CA LEU A 347 0.04 -15.19 -17.31
C LEU A 347 0.16 -13.69 -17.60
N PHE A 348 0.51 -12.85 -16.62
CA PHE A 348 0.82 -11.44 -16.88
C PHE A 348 1.97 -11.28 -17.88
N ASN A 349 2.97 -12.15 -17.86
CA ASN A 349 4.06 -12.12 -18.83
C ASN A 349 3.65 -12.47 -20.26
N THR A 350 2.56 -13.24 -20.45
CA THR A 350 2.11 -13.75 -21.76
C THR A 350 0.95 -12.98 -22.36
N CYS A 351 0.24 -12.19 -21.55
CA CYS A 351 -0.91 -11.40 -21.98
C CYS A 351 -0.52 -9.94 -22.21
N ASP A 352 -1.29 -9.23 -23.02
CA ASP A 352 -1.09 -7.81 -23.34
C ASP A 352 -2.31 -6.95 -23.05
N TYR A 353 -3.44 -7.59 -22.70
CA TYR A 353 -4.64 -6.93 -22.20
C TYR A 353 -5.06 -7.54 -20.87
N TYR A 354 -5.56 -6.71 -19.98
CA TYR A 354 -6.20 -7.11 -18.74
C TYR A 354 -7.63 -6.58 -18.68
N LEU A 355 -8.61 -7.47 -18.49
CA LEU A 355 -9.99 -7.05 -18.30
C LEU A 355 -10.36 -7.18 -16.82
N ASP A 356 -10.56 -6.03 -16.20
CA ASP A 356 -11.02 -5.91 -14.82
C ASP A 356 -12.55 -5.90 -14.78
N ILE A 357 -13.13 -7.09 -14.99
CA ILE A 357 -14.57 -7.30 -15.16
C ILE A 357 -15.20 -8.26 -14.14
N ASN A 358 -14.47 -8.61 -13.09
CA ASN A 358 -14.92 -9.42 -11.97
C ASN A 358 -15.58 -8.55 -10.89
N TYR A 359 -16.74 -8.95 -10.37
CA TYR A 359 -17.47 -8.19 -9.34
C TYR A 359 -16.90 -8.32 -7.92
N GLU A 360 -16.30 -9.46 -7.60
CA GLU A 360 -15.80 -9.73 -6.26
C GLU A 360 -14.40 -9.15 -6.07
N ASN A 361 -13.84 -9.28 -4.88
CA ASN A 361 -12.55 -8.73 -4.54
C ASN A 361 -11.45 -9.15 -5.54
N GLU A 362 -10.55 -8.25 -5.81
CA GLU A 362 -9.36 -8.48 -6.61
C GLU A 362 -8.47 -9.58 -6.00
N ILE A 363 -7.81 -10.37 -6.83
CA ILE A 363 -6.81 -11.35 -6.42
C ILE A 363 -5.42 -10.89 -6.88
N VAL A 364 -4.38 -11.18 -6.11
CA VAL A 364 -2.95 -10.93 -6.41
C VAL A 364 -2.63 -9.48 -6.84
N ASP A 365 -3.41 -8.50 -6.41
CA ASP A 365 -3.28 -7.09 -6.82
C ASP A 365 -3.27 -6.93 -8.36
N ALA A 366 -4.16 -7.66 -9.03
CA ALA A 366 -4.10 -7.93 -10.48
C ALA A 366 -4.09 -6.66 -11.34
N THR A 367 -4.81 -5.60 -10.96
CA THR A 367 -4.81 -4.33 -11.71
C THR A 367 -3.42 -3.67 -11.68
N LYS A 368 -2.75 -3.68 -10.51
CA LYS A 368 -1.39 -3.16 -10.35
C LYS A 368 -0.38 -4.03 -11.10
N GLU A 369 -0.49 -5.36 -10.98
CA GLU A 369 0.37 -6.29 -11.70
C GLU A 369 0.20 -6.14 -13.22
N ALA A 370 -1.03 -5.99 -13.72
CA ALA A 370 -1.30 -5.71 -15.13
C ALA A 370 -0.61 -4.43 -15.60
N PHE A 371 -0.67 -3.36 -14.79
CA PHE A 371 0.01 -2.11 -15.09
C PHE A 371 1.53 -2.27 -15.13
N LEU A 372 2.12 -2.95 -14.14
CA LEU A 372 3.57 -3.18 -14.08
C LEU A 372 4.09 -4.09 -15.21
N HIS A 373 3.23 -4.96 -15.75
CA HIS A 373 3.55 -5.79 -16.93
C HIS A 373 3.15 -5.12 -18.25
N ASN A 374 2.83 -3.84 -18.27
CA ASN A 374 2.43 -3.07 -19.47
C ASN A 374 1.24 -3.71 -20.24
N LEU A 375 0.26 -4.28 -19.55
CA LEU A 375 -1.00 -4.69 -20.13
C LEU A 375 -1.91 -3.47 -20.26
N LEU A 376 -2.66 -3.38 -21.37
CA LEU A 376 -3.73 -2.39 -21.47
C LEU A 376 -4.91 -2.82 -20.62
N ILE A 377 -5.30 -1.98 -19.67
CA ILE A 377 -6.32 -2.29 -18.67
C ILE A 377 -7.65 -1.67 -19.11
N LEU A 378 -8.70 -2.51 -19.20
CA LEU A 378 -10.06 -2.08 -19.48
C LEU A 378 -11.02 -2.71 -18.44
N GLY A 379 -12.11 -2.05 -18.14
CA GLY A 379 -13.10 -2.57 -17.20
C GLY A 379 -14.45 -1.87 -17.28
N PHE A 380 -15.40 -2.31 -16.46
CA PHE A 380 -16.69 -1.66 -16.35
C PHE A 380 -16.78 -0.81 -15.09
N ASN A 381 -17.64 0.20 -15.09
CA ASN A 381 -17.82 1.10 -13.95
C ASN A 381 -18.04 0.38 -12.62
N GLN A 382 -18.73 -0.78 -12.67
CA GLN A 382 -19.11 -1.57 -11.48
C GLN A 382 -18.06 -2.57 -11.03
N THR A 383 -17.06 -2.88 -11.89
CA THR A 383 -16.11 -3.97 -11.62
C THR A 383 -14.68 -3.48 -11.41
N ILE A 384 -14.35 -2.27 -11.87
CA ILE A 384 -12.97 -1.75 -11.81
C ILE A 384 -12.51 -1.62 -10.36
N HIS A 385 -11.42 -2.30 -10.00
CA HIS A 385 -10.89 -2.37 -8.63
C HIS A 385 -9.96 -1.20 -8.29
N ASN A 386 -9.09 -0.81 -9.22
CA ASN A 386 -8.13 0.25 -8.98
C ASN A 386 -8.05 1.23 -10.16
N ARG A 387 -8.75 2.37 -10.02
CA ARG A 387 -8.82 3.42 -11.07
C ARG A 387 -7.50 4.15 -11.30
N LYS A 388 -6.52 4.03 -10.40
CA LYS A 388 -5.22 4.68 -10.51
C LYS A 388 -4.46 4.28 -11.79
N TYR A 389 -4.63 3.02 -12.21
CA TYR A 389 -3.88 2.42 -13.32
C TYR A 389 -4.69 2.32 -14.61
N VAL A 390 -5.91 2.83 -14.63
CA VAL A 390 -6.84 2.67 -15.74
C VAL A 390 -7.16 4.01 -16.37
N LEU A 391 -7.11 4.07 -17.71
CA LEU A 391 -7.59 5.25 -18.41
C LEU A 391 -9.08 5.49 -18.10
N PRO A 392 -9.49 6.73 -17.75
CA PRO A 392 -10.90 7.04 -17.53
C PRO A 392 -11.80 6.66 -18.73
N ASP A 393 -11.29 6.85 -19.96
CA ASP A 393 -11.98 6.49 -21.21
C ASP A 393 -12.16 4.97 -21.40
N PHE A 394 -11.45 4.14 -20.63
CA PHE A 394 -11.47 2.66 -20.68
C PHE A 394 -12.22 2.03 -19.50
N VAL A 395 -12.98 2.86 -18.79
CA VAL A 395 -13.96 2.44 -17.79
C VAL A 395 -15.36 2.61 -18.41
N PHE A 396 -15.92 1.51 -18.90
CA PHE A 396 -17.14 1.51 -19.71
C PHE A 396 -18.40 1.29 -18.88
N ASP A 397 -19.56 1.68 -19.43
CA ASP A 397 -20.84 1.16 -18.99
C ASP A 397 -21.03 -0.26 -19.54
N ALA A 398 -21.48 -1.21 -18.72
CA ALA A 398 -21.68 -2.59 -19.15
C ALA A 398 -22.72 -2.73 -20.27
N ASN A 399 -23.65 -1.80 -20.40
CA ASN A 399 -24.60 -1.76 -21.50
C ASN A 399 -23.93 -1.36 -22.83
N ASN A 400 -22.80 -0.67 -22.79
CA ASN A 400 -22.04 -0.20 -23.95
C ASN A 400 -20.74 -1.00 -24.13
N TYR A 401 -20.77 -2.32 -23.81
CA TYR A 401 -19.58 -3.20 -23.93
C TYR A 401 -18.98 -3.24 -25.34
N GLN A 402 -19.72 -2.83 -26.37
CA GLN A 402 -19.24 -2.69 -27.75
C GLN A 402 -18.09 -1.67 -27.88
N ASP A 403 -18.08 -0.63 -27.03
CA ASP A 403 -17.00 0.35 -27.03
C ASP A 403 -15.69 -0.27 -26.54
N MET A 404 -15.75 -1.14 -25.52
CA MET A 404 -14.60 -1.94 -25.08
C MET A 404 -14.08 -2.85 -26.19
N ILE A 405 -14.97 -3.54 -26.92
CA ILE A 405 -14.61 -4.38 -28.07
C ILE A 405 -13.90 -3.56 -29.14
N SER A 406 -14.41 -2.37 -29.44
CA SER A 406 -13.81 -1.47 -30.44
C SER A 406 -12.38 -1.07 -30.06
N VAL A 407 -12.11 -0.79 -28.79
CA VAL A 407 -10.76 -0.49 -28.30
C VAL A 407 -9.82 -1.69 -28.42
N ILE A 408 -10.29 -2.90 -28.07
CA ILE A 408 -9.48 -4.13 -28.16
C ILE A 408 -9.13 -4.46 -29.64
N LEU A 409 -10.04 -4.23 -30.57
CA LEU A 409 -9.83 -4.48 -31.99
C LEU A 409 -8.94 -3.41 -32.67
N ASP A 410 -8.80 -2.24 -32.05
CA ASP A 410 -7.95 -1.16 -32.60
C ASP A 410 -6.50 -1.28 -32.10
N ALA A 411 -5.80 -2.31 -32.59
CA ALA A 411 -4.40 -2.53 -32.24
C ALA A 411 -3.47 -1.39 -32.70
N SER A 412 -3.89 -0.52 -33.64
CA SER A 412 -3.06 0.58 -34.13
C SER A 412 -2.81 1.69 -33.10
N HIS A 413 -3.68 1.79 -32.09
CA HIS A 413 -3.55 2.76 -31.02
C HIS A 413 -3.08 2.17 -29.69
N LEU A 414 -2.67 0.90 -29.65
CA LEU A 414 -2.29 0.21 -28.41
C LEU A 414 -1.14 0.92 -27.69
N ASP A 415 -0.04 1.23 -28.37
CA ASP A 415 1.12 1.89 -27.77
C ASP A 415 0.77 3.29 -27.24
N LEU A 416 -0.01 4.06 -27.98
CA LEU A 416 -0.50 5.37 -27.56
C LEU A 416 -1.37 5.24 -26.29
N ASN A 417 -2.23 4.24 -26.24
CA ASN A 417 -3.10 4.00 -25.09
C ASN A 417 -2.31 3.55 -23.85
N LEU A 418 -1.26 2.74 -24.02
CA LEU A 418 -0.33 2.38 -22.95
C LEU A 418 0.43 3.60 -22.42
N GLU A 419 0.89 4.50 -23.29
CA GLU A 419 1.52 5.74 -22.87
C GLU A 419 0.54 6.63 -22.09
N ARG A 420 -0.70 6.78 -22.57
CA ARG A 420 -1.76 7.51 -21.86
C ARG A 420 -2.06 6.89 -20.48
N GLN A 421 -2.10 5.54 -20.38
CA GLN A 421 -2.29 4.81 -19.12
C GLN A 421 -1.15 5.10 -18.14
N ARG A 422 0.10 5.07 -18.59
CA ARG A 422 1.27 5.47 -17.76
C ARG A 422 1.16 6.93 -17.29
N ASN A 423 0.70 7.84 -18.13
CA ASN A 423 0.53 9.24 -17.77
C ASN A 423 -0.59 9.46 -16.73
N VAL A 424 -1.68 8.70 -16.78
CA VAL A 424 -2.74 8.73 -15.75
C VAL A 424 -2.20 8.26 -14.39
N ALA A 425 -1.37 7.21 -14.39
CA ALA A 425 -0.68 6.74 -13.18
C ALA A 425 0.46 7.68 -12.71
N MET A 426 0.65 8.83 -13.37
CA MET A 426 1.72 9.80 -13.10
C MET A 426 3.11 9.15 -13.11
N THR A 427 3.38 8.31 -14.10
CA THR A 427 4.71 7.67 -14.27
C THR A 427 5.79 8.73 -14.50
N GLN A 428 6.88 8.59 -13.77
CA GLN A 428 8.07 9.44 -13.86
C GLN A 428 9.29 8.61 -14.27
N ASN A 429 10.32 9.28 -14.75
CA ASN A 429 11.60 8.65 -14.98
C ASN A 429 12.57 8.85 -13.79
N VAL A 430 13.60 8.05 -13.75
CA VAL A 430 14.64 8.07 -12.70
C VAL A 430 15.29 9.46 -12.54
N GLN A 431 15.46 10.18 -13.66
CA GLN A 431 16.13 11.49 -13.64
C GLN A 431 15.29 12.55 -12.94
N ASP A 432 13.97 12.45 -12.98
CA ASP A 432 13.08 13.39 -12.30
C ASP A 432 13.29 13.35 -10.78
N TYR A 433 13.46 12.14 -10.22
CA TYR A 433 13.75 11.96 -8.79
C TYR A 433 15.19 12.33 -8.39
N LYS A 434 16.16 12.18 -9.29
CA LYS A 434 17.55 12.64 -9.03
C LYS A 434 17.67 14.16 -8.97
N ASN A 435 16.73 14.87 -9.57
CA ASN A 435 16.71 16.34 -9.61
C ASN A 435 15.89 16.97 -8.47
N VAL A 436 15.34 16.16 -7.60
CA VAL A 436 14.49 16.63 -6.46
C VAL A 436 15.29 17.37 -5.40
#